data_235274cff64e11d4d5b2418a08d8f9d6
#
_entry.id   235274cff64e11d4d5b2418a08d8f9d6
#
_cell.length_a   1.000
_cell.length_b   1.000
_cell.length_c   1.000
_cell.angle_alpha   90.00
_cell.angle_beta   90.00
_cell.angle_gamma   90.00
#
_symmetry.space_group_name_H-M   'P 1'
#
loop_
_entity.id
_entity.type
_entity.pdbx_description
1 polymer ?
#
loop_
_entity_poly.entity_id
_entity_poly.type
_entity_poly.pdbx_seq_one_letter_code
_entity_poly.pdbx_strand_id
1 'polypeptide(L)'
;CGLLLLLGACEDTPEKAKTTTIHISAAASLKDTIDDVKPLFEKANPTIKLSFDFGGSGLIRERVESGAPIDGVLLASKKDADTLIKQNLAEKTKEFAGNELVLIEPKNVDQKAGMNLEQLLNDASKIAIGDPESVPAGAYAKQTLENLNLYNAEKAKLVLATDVRQVLSYVEAGNADAGFVYQTDALLSKKVQVKAKIDEKLHDPIAYYSAQVSDSDKKEETATFLDFMNTSEAQKILEKYGFKAAN
;
A
#
# COMPACT_ATOMS: atom_id res chain seq x y z
N CYS A 1 -59.17 43.63 27.42
CA CYS A 1 -58.23 42.62 27.89
C CYS A 1 -58.02 41.62 26.76
N GLY A 2 -57.00 41.86 25.98
CA GLY A 2 -56.60 40.93 24.92
C GLY A 2 -55.35 40.15 25.34
N LEU A 3 -55.50 38.86 25.42
CA LEU A 3 -54.40 37.90 25.75
C LEU A 3 -53.73 37.48 24.46
N LEU A 4 -52.53 38.00 24.17
CA LEU A 4 -51.70 37.52 23.06
C LEU A 4 -50.99 36.26 23.54
N LEU A 5 -51.35 35.11 22.94
CA LEU A 5 -50.62 33.86 23.01
C LEU A 5 -49.43 33.93 22.01
N LEU A 6 -48.20 34.09 22.52
CA LEU A 6 -46.96 33.88 21.77
C LEU A 6 -46.74 32.38 21.64
N LEU A 7 -47.01 31.83 20.45
CA LEU A 7 -46.53 30.50 20.03
C LEU A 7 -45.06 30.61 19.73
N GLY A 8 -44.22 30.14 20.67
CA GLY A 8 -42.79 29.91 20.43
C GLY A 8 -42.62 28.73 19.48
N ALA A 9 -42.25 29.02 18.23
CA ALA A 9 -41.74 27.99 17.31
C ALA A 9 -40.34 27.59 17.78
N CYS A 10 -40.20 26.39 18.34
CA CYS A 10 -38.90 25.74 18.45
C CYS A 10 -38.43 25.40 17.03
N GLU A 11 -37.53 26.19 16.49
CA GLU A 11 -36.72 25.77 15.36
C GLU A 11 -35.76 24.68 15.87
N ASP A 12 -36.07 23.42 15.60
CA ASP A 12 -35.12 22.30 15.67
C ASP A 12 -34.03 22.55 14.61
N THR A 13 -32.95 23.20 15.04
CA THR A 13 -31.71 23.21 14.26
C THR A 13 -31.24 21.76 14.18
N PRO A 14 -31.10 21.18 12.96
CA PRO A 14 -30.62 19.82 12.86
C PRO A 14 -29.22 19.74 13.50
N GLU A 15 -29.12 18.95 14.55
CA GLU A 15 -27.85 18.65 15.23
C GLU A 15 -26.89 18.08 14.18
N LYS A 16 -25.82 18.82 13.91
CA LYS A 16 -24.81 18.41 12.91
C LYS A 16 -24.25 17.06 13.36
N ALA A 17 -24.54 15.99 12.62
CA ALA A 17 -24.09 14.65 12.97
C ALA A 17 -22.59 14.67 13.30
N LYS A 18 -22.23 14.14 14.47
CA LYS A 18 -20.84 14.11 14.96
C LYS A 18 -19.99 13.30 13.98
N THR A 19 -18.97 13.92 13.43
CA THR A 19 -18.05 13.30 12.48
C THR A 19 -16.93 12.61 13.24
N THR A 20 -16.67 11.32 12.92
CA THR A 20 -15.53 10.54 13.43
C THR A 20 -14.43 10.50 12.37
N THR A 21 -13.20 10.82 12.75
CA THR A 21 -12.03 10.64 11.87
C THR A 21 -11.28 9.38 12.29
N ILE A 22 -11.12 8.44 11.38
CA ILE A 22 -10.29 7.24 11.57
C ILE A 22 -8.94 7.42 10.88
N HIS A 23 -7.90 6.91 11.51
CA HIS A 23 -6.53 6.94 11.00
C HIS A 23 -6.11 5.56 10.48
N ILE A 24 -5.79 5.49 9.20
CA ILE A 24 -5.38 4.27 8.50
C ILE A 24 -3.93 4.40 8.04
N SER A 25 -3.07 3.46 8.45
CA SER A 25 -1.72 3.35 7.90
C SER A 25 -1.71 2.35 6.75
N ALA A 26 -1.25 2.76 5.57
CA ALA A 26 -1.33 1.98 4.35
C ALA A 26 0.03 1.80 3.66
N ALA A 27 0.23 0.66 3.01
CA ALA A 27 1.39 0.42 2.17
C ALA A 27 1.51 1.52 1.09
N ALA A 28 2.73 2.01 0.87
CA ALA A 28 3.01 3.16 -0.02
C ALA A 28 2.50 2.96 -1.46
N SER A 29 2.47 1.73 -1.95
CA SER A 29 1.94 1.37 -3.27
C SER A 29 0.44 1.64 -3.44
N LEU A 30 -0.32 1.78 -2.35
CA LEU A 30 -1.76 2.05 -2.37
C LEU A 30 -2.11 3.53 -2.48
N LYS A 31 -1.13 4.44 -2.36
CA LYS A 31 -1.38 5.87 -2.19
C LYS A 31 -2.34 6.45 -3.24
N ASP A 32 -2.02 6.30 -4.53
CA ASP A 32 -2.83 6.88 -5.62
C ASP A 32 -4.22 6.24 -5.71
N THR A 33 -4.31 4.94 -5.41
CA THR A 33 -5.59 4.22 -5.34
C THR A 33 -6.47 4.76 -4.21
N ILE A 34 -5.88 5.01 -3.05
CA ILE A 34 -6.59 5.56 -1.88
C ILE A 34 -7.07 7.00 -2.16
N ASP A 35 -6.32 7.78 -2.93
CA ASP A 35 -6.73 9.14 -3.32
C ASP A 35 -8.06 9.12 -4.13
N ASP A 36 -8.32 8.04 -4.91
CA ASP A 36 -9.60 7.83 -5.61
C ASP A 36 -10.67 7.15 -4.72
N VAL A 37 -10.28 6.22 -3.83
CA VAL A 37 -11.20 5.48 -2.94
C VAL A 37 -11.79 6.38 -1.85
N LYS A 38 -10.96 7.21 -1.23
CA LYS A 38 -11.33 8.06 -0.09
C LYS A 38 -12.58 8.91 -0.35
N PRO A 39 -12.66 9.71 -1.43
CA PRO A 39 -13.82 10.58 -1.67
C PRO A 39 -15.11 9.77 -1.89
N LEU A 40 -15.04 8.57 -2.48
CA LEU A 40 -16.20 7.72 -2.68
C LEU A 40 -16.71 7.15 -1.35
N PHE A 41 -15.78 6.65 -0.51
CA PHE A 41 -16.13 6.19 0.82
C PHE A 41 -16.76 7.29 1.68
N GLU A 42 -16.14 8.48 1.75
CA GLU A 42 -16.63 9.60 2.56
C GLU A 42 -17.96 10.17 2.06
N LYS A 43 -18.24 10.05 0.76
CA LYS A 43 -19.56 10.39 0.19
C LYS A 43 -20.64 9.41 0.62
N ALA A 44 -20.31 8.11 0.63
CA ALA A 44 -21.23 7.06 1.09
C ALA A 44 -21.42 7.05 2.61
N ASN A 45 -20.41 7.53 3.37
CA ASN A 45 -20.38 7.54 4.83
C ASN A 45 -20.04 8.94 5.36
N PRO A 46 -20.96 9.93 5.28
CA PRO A 46 -20.64 11.34 5.51
C PRO A 46 -20.21 11.66 6.95
N THR A 47 -20.51 10.79 7.90
CA THR A 47 -20.10 10.90 9.31
C THR A 47 -18.72 10.33 9.61
N ILE A 48 -18.08 9.66 8.63
CA ILE A 48 -16.74 9.07 8.77
C ILE A 48 -15.77 9.84 7.87
N LYS A 49 -14.66 10.29 8.43
CA LYS A 49 -13.52 10.88 7.70
C LYS A 49 -12.31 10.00 7.78
N LEU A 50 -11.56 9.94 6.68
CA LEU A 50 -10.35 9.14 6.59
C LEU A 50 -9.10 10.03 6.67
N SER A 51 -8.19 9.65 7.54
CA SER A 51 -6.81 10.16 7.59
C SER A 51 -5.86 9.03 7.24
N PHE A 52 -4.86 9.30 6.41
CA PHE A 52 -3.90 8.29 5.97
C PHE A 52 -2.46 8.74 6.22
N ASP A 53 -1.62 7.77 6.53
CA ASP A 53 -0.19 7.83 6.28
C ASP A 53 0.24 6.60 5.47
N PHE A 54 1.39 6.72 4.80
CA PHE A 54 1.89 5.71 3.87
C PHE A 54 3.34 5.36 4.15
N GLY A 55 3.68 4.06 4.00
CA GLY A 55 5.04 3.58 4.23
C GLY A 55 5.23 2.11 3.89
N GLY A 56 6.38 1.56 4.25
CA GLY A 56 6.64 0.12 4.20
C GLY A 56 5.80 -0.62 5.24
N SER A 57 5.27 -1.81 4.88
CA SER A 57 4.37 -2.56 5.77
C SER A 57 5.02 -2.98 7.08
N GLY A 58 6.33 -3.30 7.09
CA GLY A 58 7.07 -3.60 8.30
C GLY A 58 7.16 -2.41 9.24
N LEU A 59 7.40 -1.19 8.71
CA LEU A 59 7.41 0.03 9.51
C LEU A 59 6.02 0.34 10.08
N ILE A 60 4.96 0.09 9.31
CA ILE A 60 3.57 0.24 9.80
C ILE A 60 3.34 -0.72 10.97
N ARG A 61 3.74 -2.00 10.82
CA ARG A 61 3.67 -3.00 11.90
C ARG A 61 4.39 -2.54 13.16
N GLU A 62 5.64 -2.07 13.05
CA GLU A 62 6.42 -1.57 14.18
C GLU A 62 5.76 -0.39 14.89
N ARG A 63 5.11 0.49 14.15
CA ARG A 63 4.35 1.61 14.72
C ARG A 63 3.12 1.13 15.51
N VAL A 64 2.38 0.13 15.00
CA VAL A 64 1.29 -0.49 15.74
C VAL A 64 1.82 -1.18 17.00
N GLU A 65 2.93 -1.93 16.91
CA GLU A 65 3.61 -2.56 18.06
C GLU A 65 4.04 -1.53 19.11
N SER A 66 4.39 -0.33 18.69
CA SER A 66 4.79 0.78 19.57
C SER A 66 3.60 1.59 20.12
N GLY A 67 2.35 1.19 19.84
CA GLY A 67 1.15 1.84 20.34
C GLY A 67 0.84 3.18 19.65
N ALA A 68 1.25 3.37 18.39
CA ALA A 68 0.85 4.54 17.61
C ALA A 68 -0.67 4.60 17.44
N PRO A 69 -1.28 5.80 17.41
CA PRO A 69 -2.73 5.96 17.31
C PRO A 69 -3.25 5.65 15.90
N ILE A 70 -3.24 4.39 15.53
CA ILE A 70 -3.67 3.84 14.23
C ILE A 70 -4.94 3.01 14.48
N ASP A 71 -6.00 3.26 13.71
CA ASP A 71 -7.27 2.56 13.84
C ASP A 71 -7.33 1.30 12.96
N GLY A 72 -6.71 1.35 11.78
CA GLY A 72 -6.64 0.21 10.86
C GLY A 72 -5.41 0.25 9.97
N VAL A 73 -5.08 -0.87 9.36
CA VAL A 73 -3.92 -1.01 8.49
C VAL A 73 -4.29 -1.66 7.15
N LEU A 74 -3.60 -1.23 6.08
CA LEU A 74 -3.62 -1.85 4.75
C LEU A 74 -2.18 -2.24 4.37
N LEU A 75 -1.84 -3.52 4.49
CA LEU A 75 -0.47 -4.03 4.39
C LEU A 75 -0.28 -4.82 3.09
N ALA A 76 0.88 -4.66 2.46
CA ALA A 76 1.31 -5.45 1.30
C ALA A 76 2.11 -6.71 1.71
N SER A 77 1.84 -7.24 2.89
CA SER A 77 2.59 -8.34 3.50
C SER A 77 1.70 -9.19 4.38
N LYS A 78 1.56 -10.47 4.01
CA LYS A 78 0.90 -11.46 4.88
C LYS A 78 1.64 -11.65 6.20
N LYS A 79 2.98 -11.68 6.14
CA LYS A 79 3.84 -11.85 7.32
C LYS A 79 3.57 -10.78 8.38
N ASP A 80 3.49 -9.50 7.97
CA ASP A 80 3.26 -8.39 8.90
C ASP A 80 1.83 -8.43 9.47
N ALA A 81 0.83 -8.73 8.63
CA ALA A 81 -0.55 -8.90 9.09
C ALA A 81 -0.67 -10.06 10.10
N ASP A 82 -0.11 -11.23 9.78
CA ASP A 82 -0.11 -12.40 10.68
C ASP A 82 0.63 -12.12 12.00
N THR A 83 1.69 -11.32 11.96
CA THR A 83 2.45 -10.93 13.16
C THR A 83 1.59 -10.09 14.10
N LEU A 84 0.88 -9.08 13.59
CA LEU A 84 -0.03 -8.27 14.39
C LEU A 84 -1.16 -9.10 15.00
N ILE A 85 -1.71 -10.06 14.23
CA ILE A 85 -2.75 -10.98 14.73
C ILE A 85 -2.20 -11.86 15.86
N LYS A 86 -1.03 -12.47 15.70
CA LYS A 86 -0.38 -13.33 16.71
C LYS A 86 -0.08 -12.57 18.00
N GLN A 87 0.23 -11.29 17.91
CA GLN A 87 0.47 -10.43 19.05
C GLN A 87 -0.81 -9.85 19.68
N ASN A 88 -1.99 -10.17 19.13
CA ASN A 88 -3.29 -9.60 19.50
C ASN A 88 -3.37 -8.06 19.33
N LEU A 89 -2.54 -7.50 18.47
CA LEU A 89 -2.52 -6.08 18.16
C LEU A 89 -3.46 -5.70 17.00
N ALA A 90 -3.89 -6.67 16.21
CA ALA A 90 -4.90 -6.49 15.17
C ALA A 90 -5.87 -7.68 15.12
N GLU A 91 -7.03 -7.45 14.52
CA GLU A 91 -8.09 -8.43 14.33
C GLU A 91 -8.73 -8.29 12.94
N LYS A 92 -9.56 -9.27 12.55
CA LYS A 92 -10.34 -9.24 11.31
C LYS A 92 -9.51 -9.02 10.04
N THR A 93 -8.37 -9.71 9.94
CA THR A 93 -7.56 -9.61 8.74
C THR A 93 -8.28 -10.19 7.52
N LYS A 94 -8.20 -9.50 6.38
CA LYS A 94 -8.82 -9.91 5.12
C LYS A 94 -7.93 -9.53 3.95
N GLU A 95 -7.72 -10.46 3.03
CA GLU A 95 -7.10 -10.17 1.74
C GLU A 95 -8.05 -9.36 0.87
N PHE A 96 -7.54 -8.32 0.18
CA PHE A 96 -8.37 -7.48 -0.67
C PHE A 96 -7.79 -7.18 -2.06
N ALA A 97 -6.51 -7.48 -2.30
CA ALA A 97 -5.86 -7.30 -3.60
C ALA A 97 -4.59 -8.14 -3.74
N GLY A 98 -4.15 -8.36 -4.98
CA GLY A 98 -2.85 -8.92 -5.33
C GLY A 98 -2.04 -7.97 -6.20
N ASN A 99 -0.75 -8.32 -6.46
CA ASN A 99 0.12 -7.53 -7.34
C ASN A 99 1.16 -8.43 -8.02
N GLU A 100 2.00 -7.84 -8.88
CA GLU A 100 3.14 -8.49 -9.53
C GLU A 100 4.41 -7.70 -9.22
N LEU A 101 5.53 -8.41 -9.06
CA LEU A 101 6.85 -7.80 -8.95
C LEU A 101 7.45 -7.62 -10.35
N VAL A 102 8.08 -6.48 -10.59
CA VAL A 102 8.73 -6.15 -11.86
C VAL A 102 10.09 -5.50 -11.62
N LEU A 103 11.00 -5.69 -12.57
CA LEU A 103 12.22 -4.90 -12.67
C LEU A 103 11.97 -3.73 -13.62
N ILE A 104 12.27 -2.53 -13.18
CA ILE A 104 12.19 -1.29 -13.97
C ILE A 104 13.57 -0.70 -14.20
N GLU A 105 13.70 0.04 -15.31
CA GLU A 105 14.83 0.91 -15.63
C GLU A 105 14.33 2.29 -16.06
N PRO A 106 15.19 3.33 -16.07
CA PRO A 106 14.84 4.61 -16.68
C PRO A 106 14.46 4.43 -18.15
N LYS A 107 13.47 5.17 -18.62
CA LYS A 107 12.95 5.04 -20.00
C LYS A 107 13.95 5.44 -21.09
N ASN A 108 14.92 6.29 -20.75
CA ASN A 108 15.88 6.86 -21.70
C ASN A 108 17.16 6.02 -21.84
N VAL A 109 17.22 4.84 -21.26
CA VAL A 109 18.35 3.91 -21.43
C VAL A 109 18.14 3.14 -22.73
N ASP A 110 19.19 3.06 -23.57
CA ASP A 110 19.16 2.30 -24.83
C ASP A 110 18.71 0.87 -24.58
N GLN A 111 17.67 0.48 -25.30
CA GLN A 111 17.08 -0.85 -25.12
C GLN A 111 18.03 -1.92 -25.68
N LYS A 112 18.76 -2.60 -24.82
CA LYS A 112 19.39 -3.87 -25.16
C LYS A 112 18.28 -4.92 -25.22
N ALA A 113 17.71 -5.09 -26.40
CA ALA A 113 16.63 -6.05 -26.62
C ALA A 113 17.09 -7.48 -26.36
N GLY A 114 16.25 -8.29 -25.68
CA GLY A 114 16.49 -9.70 -25.50
C GLY A 114 17.36 -10.10 -24.30
N MET A 115 17.73 -9.17 -23.41
CA MET A 115 18.42 -9.50 -22.16
C MET A 115 17.45 -10.20 -21.19
N ASN A 116 17.94 -11.27 -20.55
CA ASN A 116 17.23 -11.90 -19.44
C ASN A 116 17.46 -11.13 -18.12
N LEU A 117 16.76 -11.51 -17.06
CA LEU A 117 16.84 -10.83 -15.75
C LEU A 117 18.27 -10.76 -15.20
N GLU A 118 19.02 -11.86 -15.28
CA GLU A 118 20.42 -11.92 -14.80
C GLU A 118 21.33 -10.95 -15.57
N GLN A 119 21.18 -10.88 -16.89
CA GLN A 119 21.95 -9.96 -17.72
C GLN A 119 21.62 -8.49 -17.41
N LEU A 120 20.34 -8.16 -17.17
CA LEU A 120 19.90 -6.82 -16.77
C LEU A 120 20.51 -6.42 -15.42
N LEU A 121 20.51 -7.32 -14.44
CA LEU A 121 21.09 -7.09 -13.13
C LEU A 121 22.61 -6.95 -13.18
N ASN A 122 23.29 -7.80 -13.97
CA ASN A 122 24.74 -7.71 -14.15
C ASN A 122 25.18 -6.39 -14.80
N ASP A 123 24.39 -5.86 -15.73
CA ASP A 123 24.69 -4.60 -16.45
C ASP A 123 24.44 -3.36 -15.56
N ALA A 124 23.56 -3.43 -14.57
CA ALA A 124 23.28 -2.37 -13.63
C ALA A 124 24.44 -2.18 -12.64
N SER A 125 24.81 -0.93 -12.38
CA SER A 125 25.77 -0.58 -11.32
C SER A 125 25.10 -0.37 -9.97
N LYS A 126 23.85 0.13 -9.96
CA LYS A 126 23.02 0.34 -8.79
C LYS A 126 21.61 -0.22 -9.01
N ILE A 127 21.17 -1.05 -8.09
CA ILE A 127 19.85 -1.68 -8.12
C ILE A 127 19.09 -1.24 -6.88
N ALA A 128 18.02 -0.45 -7.04
CA ALA A 128 17.20 -0.02 -5.93
C ALA A 128 16.20 -1.12 -5.54
N ILE A 129 16.15 -1.43 -4.25
CA ILE A 129 15.13 -2.30 -3.66
C ILE A 129 14.61 -1.67 -2.37
N GLY A 130 13.39 -1.98 -1.97
CA GLY A 130 12.96 -1.69 -0.59
C GLY A 130 13.84 -2.44 0.40
N ASP A 131 14.04 -1.90 1.59
CA ASP A 131 14.73 -2.64 2.65
C ASP A 131 13.98 -3.96 2.92
N PRO A 132 14.61 -5.13 2.70
CA PRO A 132 13.94 -6.43 2.83
C PRO A 132 13.35 -6.70 4.23
N GLU A 133 13.85 -6.03 5.27
CA GLU A 133 13.38 -6.23 6.64
C GLU A 133 12.05 -5.48 6.93
N SER A 134 11.80 -4.38 6.21
CA SER A 134 10.66 -3.49 6.49
C SER A 134 9.75 -3.19 5.28
N VAL A 135 10.20 -3.50 4.05
CA VAL A 135 9.48 -3.22 2.81
C VAL A 135 9.17 -4.52 2.07
N PRO A 136 7.89 -4.90 1.94
CA PRO A 136 7.51 -6.17 1.31
C PRO A 136 8.07 -6.37 -0.09
N ALA A 137 8.01 -5.34 -0.96
CA ALA A 137 8.60 -5.41 -2.31
C ALA A 137 10.10 -5.74 -2.28
N GLY A 138 10.82 -5.23 -1.27
CA GLY A 138 12.23 -5.54 -1.05
C GLY A 138 12.44 -6.98 -0.57
N ALA A 139 11.57 -7.50 0.28
CA ALA A 139 11.60 -8.90 0.71
C ALA A 139 11.38 -9.84 -0.49
N TYR A 140 10.42 -9.55 -1.36
CA TYR A 140 10.18 -10.32 -2.59
C TYR A 140 11.34 -10.21 -3.59
N ALA A 141 11.96 -9.02 -3.72
CA ALA A 141 13.16 -8.84 -4.53
C ALA A 141 14.33 -9.70 -3.99
N LYS A 142 14.53 -9.69 -2.68
CA LYS A 142 15.56 -10.54 -2.03
C LYS A 142 15.28 -12.02 -2.28
N GLN A 143 14.06 -12.51 -2.08
CA GLN A 143 13.68 -13.91 -2.38
C GLN A 143 13.97 -14.25 -3.84
N THR A 144 13.61 -13.37 -4.77
CA THR A 144 13.89 -13.55 -6.20
C THR A 144 15.38 -13.72 -6.46
N LEU A 145 16.21 -12.83 -5.93
CA LEU A 145 17.65 -12.87 -6.09
C LEU A 145 18.28 -14.13 -5.43
N GLU A 146 17.78 -14.54 -4.27
CA GLU A 146 18.22 -15.74 -3.56
C GLU A 146 17.86 -17.00 -4.37
N ASN A 147 16.62 -17.11 -4.88
CA ASN A 147 16.18 -18.25 -5.67
C ASN A 147 16.90 -18.37 -7.02
N LEU A 148 17.42 -17.26 -7.55
CA LEU A 148 18.28 -17.23 -8.73
C LEU A 148 19.78 -17.41 -8.39
N ASN A 149 20.16 -17.53 -7.11
CA ASN A 149 21.54 -17.54 -6.62
C ASN A 149 22.33 -16.26 -6.96
N LEU A 150 21.65 -15.12 -7.14
CA LEU A 150 22.24 -13.83 -7.53
C LEU A 150 22.43 -12.89 -6.34
N TYR A 151 21.76 -13.12 -5.19
CA TYR A 151 21.74 -12.14 -4.08
C TYR A 151 23.15 -11.76 -3.61
N ASN A 152 24.04 -12.73 -3.42
CA ASN A 152 25.40 -12.45 -2.96
C ASN A 152 26.25 -11.70 -3.99
N ALA A 153 26.05 -11.97 -5.28
CA ALA A 153 26.76 -11.29 -6.36
C ALA A 153 26.30 -9.84 -6.51
N GLU A 154 25.00 -9.60 -6.37
CA GLU A 154 24.39 -8.29 -6.58
C GLU A 154 24.34 -7.42 -5.31
N LYS A 155 24.58 -8.00 -4.12
CA LYS A 155 24.43 -7.35 -2.82
C LYS A 155 25.17 -6.01 -2.71
N ALA A 156 26.36 -5.90 -3.28
CA ALA A 156 27.16 -4.68 -3.24
C ALA A 156 26.57 -3.53 -4.10
N LYS A 157 25.67 -3.85 -5.05
CA LYS A 157 24.99 -2.90 -5.91
C LYS A 157 23.63 -2.44 -5.36
N LEU A 158 23.13 -3.11 -4.29
CA LEU A 158 21.80 -2.83 -3.76
C LEU A 158 21.75 -1.48 -3.04
N VAL A 159 20.80 -0.66 -3.41
CA VAL A 159 20.45 0.61 -2.76
C VAL A 159 19.11 0.41 -2.04
N LEU A 160 19.13 0.47 -0.72
CA LEU A 160 17.94 0.23 0.10
C LEU A 160 17.07 1.48 0.21
N ALA A 161 15.76 1.31 0.08
CA ALA A 161 14.75 2.34 0.19
C ALA A 161 13.79 2.03 1.34
N THR A 162 13.19 3.06 1.92
CA THR A 162 12.26 2.94 3.07
C THR A 162 10.87 2.46 2.68
N ASP A 163 10.53 2.55 1.38
CA ASP A 163 9.31 2.04 0.78
C ASP A 163 9.47 1.86 -0.74
N VAL A 164 8.49 1.22 -1.39
CA VAL A 164 8.55 0.93 -2.83
C VAL A 164 8.46 2.17 -3.72
N ARG A 165 7.81 3.24 -3.26
CA ARG A 165 7.72 4.50 -4.00
C ARG A 165 9.05 5.25 -4.01
N GLN A 166 9.83 5.12 -2.96
CA GLN A 166 11.20 5.64 -2.94
C GLN A 166 12.09 4.87 -3.93
N VAL A 167 11.90 3.55 -4.09
CA VAL A 167 12.58 2.77 -5.14
C VAL A 167 12.26 3.36 -6.52
N LEU A 168 10.96 3.55 -6.82
CA LEU A 168 10.51 4.15 -8.08
C LEU A 168 11.18 5.52 -8.30
N SER A 169 11.18 6.37 -7.29
CA SER A 169 11.80 7.71 -7.34
C SER A 169 13.30 7.67 -7.62
N TYR A 170 14.03 6.69 -7.07
CA TYR A 170 15.47 6.55 -7.33
C TYR A 170 15.74 6.21 -8.79
N VAL A 171 14.93 5.33 -9.39
CA VAL A 171 15.06 4.97 -10.81
C VAL A 171 14.64 6.14 -11.71
N GLU A 172 13.53 6.81 -11.38
CA GLU A 172 13.05 8.00 -12.13
C GLU A 172 14.07 9.14 -12.19
N ALA A 173 14.82 9.30 -11.10
CA ALA A 173 15.84 10.35 -10.97
C ALA A 173 17.21 9.95 -11.54
N GLY A 174 17.39 8.68 -11.99
CA GLY A 174 18.67 8.15 -12.43
C GLY A 174 19.67 7.91 -11.28
N ASN A 175 19.19 7.85 -10.04
CA ASN A 175 20.01 7.52 -8.86
C ASN A 175 20.25 6.00 -8.72
N ALA A 176 19.45 5.20 -9.42
CA ALA A 176 19.64 3.77 -9.62
C ALA A 176 19.39 3.42 -11.08
N ASP A 177 20.15 2.45 -11.61
CA ASP A 177 20.06 2.00 -12.99
C ASP A 177 18.88 1.08 -13.20
N ALA A 178 18.51 0.32 -12.15
CA ALA A 178 17.36 -0.57 -12.13
C ALA A 178 16.71 -0.56 -10.74
N GLY A 179 15.48 -1.06 -10.65
CA GLY A 179 14.79 -1.20 -9.36
C GLY A 179 13.68 -2.23 -9.40
N PHE A 180 13.43 -2.88 -8.26
CA PHE A 180 12.31 -3.78 -8.09
C PHE A 180 11.13 -3.01 -7.46
N VAL A 181 10.02 -2.96 -8.20
CA VAL A 181 8.78 -2.33 -7.77
C VAL A 181 7.59 -3.23 -8.11
N TYR A 182 6.40 -2.86 -7.68
CA TYR A 182 5.20 -3.53 -8.17
C TYR A 182 4.81 -3.03 -9.56
N GLN A 183 4.12 -3.87 -10.33
CA GLN A 183 3.55 -3.49 -11.63
C GLN A 183 2.70 -2.22 -11.52
N THR A 184 1.92 -2.09 -10.46
CA THR A 184 1.08 -0.90 -10.19
C THR A 184 1.91 0.37 -10.05
N ASP A 185 3.08 0.32 -9.41
CA ASP A 185 3.97 1.49 -9.29
C ASP A 185 4.57 1.87 -10.63
N ALA A 186 4.99 0.88 -11.42
CA ALA A 186 5.55 1.11 -12.75
C ALA A 186 4.54 1.77 -13.71
N LEU A 187 3.25 1.41 -13.62
CA LEU A 187 2.18 1.97 -14.46
C LEU A 187 1.94 3.46 -14.21
N LEU A 188 2.26 3.98 -13.03
CA LEU A 188 2.07 5.38 -12.68
C LEU A 188 3.14 6.30 -13.25
N SER A 189 4.28 5.75 -13.64
CA SER A 189 5.41 6.55 -14.10
C SER A 189 5.58 6.53 -15.62
N LYS A 190 5.75 7.72 -16.19
CA LYS A 190 6.14 7.87 -17.60
C LYS A 190 7.66 7.91 -17.81
N LYS A 191 8.45 7.90 -16.71
CA LYS A 191 9.90 8.05 -16.73
C LYS A 191 10.64 6.72 -16.68
N VAL A 192 9.94 5.64 -16.31
CA VAL A 192 10.50 4.30 -16.24
C VAL A 192 9.85 3.36 -17.25
N GLN A 193 10.47 2.22 -17.48
CA GLN A 193 9.95 1.13 -18.29
C GLN A 193 10.13 -0.18 -17.54
N VAL A 194 9.16 -1.10 -17.69
CA VAL A 194 9.27 -2.46 -17.21
C VAL A 194 10.18 -3.23 -18.15
N LYS A 195 11.27 -3.78 -17.63
CA LYS A 195 12.25 -4.58 -18.37
C LYS A 195 12.03 -6.08 -18.20
N ALA A 196 11.58 -6.48 -17.02
CA ALA A 196 11.25 -7.86 -16.73
C ALA A 196 10.07 -7.96 -15.75
N LYS A 197 9.14 -8.86 -16.04
CA LYS A 197 8.21 -9.38 -15.05
C LYS A 197 8.89 -10.51 -14.30
N ILE A 198 8.78 -10.50 -12.98
CA ILE A 198 9.38 -11.54 -12.15
C ILE A 198 8.46 -12.76 -12.11
N ASP A 199 9.02 -13.95 -12.30
CA ASP A 199 8.26 -15.20 -12.19
C ASP A 199 7.77 -15.37 -10.75
N GLU A 200 6.47 -15.57 -10.59
CA GLU A 200 5.80 -15.76 -9.28
C GLU A 200 6.35 -16.95 -8.48
N LYS A 201 7.07 -17.87 -9.11
CA LYS A 201 7.75 -18.99 -8.44
C LYS A 201 9.04 -18.58 -7.70
N LEU A 202 9.54 -17.38 -7.96
CA LEU A 202 10.78 -16.87 -7.38
C LEU A 202 10.59 -16.13 -6.07
N HIS A 203 9.35 -15.91 -5.65
CA HIS A 203 9.01 -15.24 -4.40
C HIS A 203 7.65 -15.71 -3.87
N ASP A 204 7.35 -15.40 -2.62
CA ASP A 204 6.04 -15.65 -2.04
C ASP A 204 4.93 -14.86 -2.77
N PRO A 205 3.67 -15.33 -2.74
CA PRO A 205 2.54 -14.63 -3.34
C PRO A 205 2.41 -13.20 -2.79
N ILE A 206 2.23 -12.25 -3.71
CA ILE A 206 2.06 -10.83 -3.37
C ILE A 206 0.58 -10.55 -3.17
N ALA A 207 0.18 -10.31 -1.91
CA ALA A 207 -1.19 -10.01 -1.56
C ALA A 207 -1.26 -8.90 -0.50
N TYR A 208 -2.36 -8.16 -0.53
CA TYR A 208 -2.64 -7.03 0.35
C TYR A 208 -3.71 -7.40 1.36
N TYR A 209 -3.45 -7.08 2.61
CA TYR A 209 -4.29 -7.43 3.74
C TYR A 209 -4.75 -6.19 4.49
N SER A 210 -6.04 -6.11 4.77
CA SER A 210 -6.59 -5.17 5.73
C SER A 210 -6.64 -5.81 7.11
N ALA A 211 -6.42 -5.03 8.17
CA ALA A 211 -6.67 -5.47 9.53
C ALA A 211 -7.08 -4.29 10.41
N GLN A 212 -7.93 -4.55 11.39
CA GLN A 212 -8.37 -3.59 12.39
C GLN A 212 -7.42 -3.63 13.57
N VAL A 213 -6.94 -2.48 14.05
CA VAL A 213 -6.09 -2.41 15.24
C VAL A 213 -6.94 -2.64 16.49
N SER A 214 -6.48 -3.55 17.37
CA SER A 214 -7.27 -4.05 18.51
C SER A 214 -7.59 -2.95 19.53
N ASP A 215 -6.70 -1.99 19.74
CA ASP A 215 -6.83 -0.92 20.72
C ASP A 215 -7.61 0.31 20.20
N SER A 216 -8.06 0.30 18.94
CA SER A 216 -8.88 1.39 18.39
C SER A 216 -10.21 1.48 19.14
N ASP A 217 -10.60 2.70 19.52
CA ASP A 217 -11.90 3.05 20.05
C ASP A 217 -12.96 3.34 18.96
N LYS A 218 -12.55 3.30 17.66
CA LYS A 218 -13.38 3.58 16.47
C LYS A 218 -13.59 2.31 15.63
N LYS A 219 -13.87 1.19 16.30
CA LYS A 219 -13.92 -0.13 15.67
C LYS A 219 -15.00 -0.27 14.60
N GLU A 220 -16.17 0.34 14.79
CA GLU A 220 -17.29 0.25 13.84
C GLU A 220 -16.99 1.04 12.57
N GLU A 221 -16.48 2.27 12.70
CA GLU A 221 -16.12 3.11 11.58
C GLU A 221 -14.95 2.52 10.79
N THR A 222 -13.97 1.98 11.51
CA THR A 222 -12.81 1.31 10.90
C THR A 222 -13.26 0.06 10.14
N ALA A 223 -14.08 -0.80 10.73
CA ALA A 223 -14.62 -1.98 10.05
C ALA A 223 -15.40 -1.58 8.79
N THR A 224 -16.21 -0.52 8.87
CA THR A 224 -16.97 0.00 7.71
C THR A 224 -16.04 0.37 6.55
N PHE A 225 -14.91 1.01 6.82
CA PHE A 225 -13.93 1.33 5.77
C PHE A 225 -13.19 0.10 5.25
N LEU A 226 -12.74 -0.79 6.13
CA LEU A 226 -12.01 -2.00 5.71
C LEU A 226 -12.91 -2.92 4.88
N ASP A 227 -14.20 -3.03 5.21
CA ASP A 227 -15.18 -3.76 4.40
C ASP A 227 -15.43 -3.08 3.04
N PHE A 228 -15.41 -1.74 2.99
CA PHE A 228 -15.56 -1.00 1.74
C PHE A 228 -14.48 -1.36 0.72
N MET A 229 -13.24 -1.62 1.16
CA MET A 229 -12.15 -2.06 0.28
C MET A 229 -12.47 -3.34 -0.51
N ASN A 230 -13.41 -4.15 -0.04
CA ASN A 230 -13.88 -5.38 -0.70
C ASN A 230 -15.17 -5.20 -1.50
N THR A 231 -15.74 -4.00 -1.58
CA THR A 231 -16.90 -3.72 -2.42
C THR A 231 -16.54 -3.70 -3.89
N SER A 232 -17.51 -3.96 -4.76
CA SER A 232 -17.28 -3.88 -6.21
C SER A 232 -16.82 -2.49 -6.67
N GLU A 233 -17.19 -1.44 -5.94
CA GLU A 233 -16.80 -0.07 -6.24
C GLU A 233 -15.31 0.15 -5.97
N ALA A 234 -14.82 -0.22 -4.79
CA ALA A 234 -13.40 -0.13 -4.45
C ALA A 234 -12.55 -1.07 -5.31
N GLN A 235 -13.04 -2.30 -5.58
CA GLN A 235 -12.35 -3.28 -6.41
C GLN A 235 -12.14 -2.79 -7.86
N LYS A 236 -13.11 -2.10 -8.46
CA LYS A 236 -12.95 -1.47 -9.78
C LYS A 236 -11.86 -0.39 -9.80
N ILE A 237 -11.69 0.34 -8.69
CA ILE A 237 -10.60 1.31 -8.58
C ILE A 237 -9.25 0.59 -8.48
N LEU A 238 -9.15 -0.44 -7.64
CA LEU A 238 -7.94 -1.26 -7.53
C LEU A 238 -7.55 -1.83 -8.91
N GLU A 239 -8.49 -2.41 -9.65
CA GLU A 239 -8.29 -2.94 -11.00
C GLU A 239 -7.81 -1.85 -11.98
N LYS A 240 -8.41 -0.64 -11.93
CA LYS A 240 -8.00 0.52 -12.74
C LYS A 240 -6.52 0.87 -12.52
N TYR A 241 -6.00 0.71 -11.32
CA TYR A 241 -4.60 0.95 -10.98
C TYR A 241 -3.69 -0.28 -11.22
N GLY A 242 -4.25 -1.38 -11.72
CA GLY A 242 -3.50 -2.58 -12.10
C GLY A 242 -3.31 -3.61 -10.98
N PHE A 243 -4.01 -3.45 -9.85
CA PHE A 243 -4.04 -4.49 -8.83
C PHE A 243 -4.81 -5.72 -9.33
N LYS A 244 -4.37 -6.90 -8.91
CA LYS A 244 -5.10 -8.15 -9.10
C LYS A 244 -6.22 -8.28 -8.07
N ALA A 245 -7.30 -8.99 -8.42
CA ALA A 245 -8.30 -9.39 -7.45
C ALA A 245 -7.67 -10.25 -6.33
N ALA A 246 -8.27 -10.24 -5.14
CA ALA A 246 -7.93 -11.18 -4.07
C ALA A 246 -8.20 -12.62 -4.53
N ASN A 247 -7.38 -13.56 -4.05
CA ASN A 247 -7.51 -15.00 -4.33
C ASN A 247 -8.63 -15.64 -3.50
#